data_d59b038fde093718c507b512f3c8d6c3
#
_entry.id   d59b038fde093718c507b512f3c8d6c3
#
_cell.length_a   1.000
_cell.length_b   1.000
_cell.length_c   1.000
_cell.angle_alpha   90.00
_cell.angle_beta   90.00
_cell.angle_gamma   90.00
#
_symmetry.space_group_name_H-M   'P 1'
#
loop_
_entity.id
_entity.type
_entity.pdbx_description
1 polymer ?
#
loop_
_entity_poly.entity_id
_entity_poly.type
_entity_poly.pdbx_seq_one_letter_code
_entity_poly.pdbx_strand_id
1 'polypeptide(L)'
;VYDPVTVDKPETDYGGKREKDNNDENPWQLVEDALKLVEDQVTEDDIQSFCSDGKTIDCVYIVYAGLGQNDGGNGTTVWANCSTTGGKTLRGKEVRWYTMSGELSPEIKDEHGTTIKPEGVNGLGVICHEFSHSLGLPDMYPTAKSAYLNNQEMEYWDLMDGGEYTH
;
A
#
# COMPACT_ATOMS: atom_id res chain seq x y z
N VAL A 1 14.01 7.69 -3.97
CA VAL A 1 13.95 6.54 -3.05
C VAL A 1 14.94 6.78 -1.93
N TYR A 2 14.51 6.56 -0.68
CA TYR A 2 15.33 6.71 0.51
C TYR A 2 15.82 5.34 1.01
N ASP A 3 16.84 5.35 1.85
CA ASP A 3 17.34 4.12 2.45
C ASP A 3 16.28 3.47 3.36
N PRO A 4 16.22 2.14 3.43
CA PRO A 4 15.27 1.43 4.29
C PRO A 4 15.42 1.85 5.76
N VAL A 5 14.30 2.00 6.43
CA VAL A 5 14.22 2.27 7.87
C VAL A 5 13.54 1.10 8.59
N THR A 6 13.87 0.91 9.86
CA THR A 6 13.27 -0.16 10.66
C THR A 6 12.43 0.46 11.76
N VAL A 7 11.12 0.19 11.73
CA VAL A 7 10.18 0.58 12.79
C VAL A 7 10.36 -0.33 14.01
N ASP A 8 10.10 0.21 15.20
CA ASP A 8 10.35 -0.52 16.46
C ASP A 8 9.28 -1.58 16.77
N LYS A 9 8.09 -1.42 16.20
CA LYS A 9 6.96 -2.34 16.45
C LYS A 9 6.93 -3.46 15.39
N PRO A 10 6.47 -4.65 15.76
CA PRO A 10 6.23 -5.72 14.80
C PRO A 10 5.08 -5.36 13.85
N GLU A 11 5.07 -5.96 12.66
CA GLU A 11 4.05 -5.74 11.65
C GLU A 11 2.62 -6.00 12.19
N THR A 12 2.48 -6.95 13.10
CA THR A 12 1.20 -7.29 13.75
C THR A 12 0.53 -6.16 14.52
N ASP A 13 1.30 -5.13 14.89
CA ASP A 13 0.77 -3.95 15.59
C ASP A 13 0.18 -2.92 14.63
N TYR A 14 0.54 -3.01 13.35
CA TYR A 14 0.07 -2.13 12.29
C TYR A 14 -1.04 -2.77 11.45
N GLY A 15 -0.83 -4.03 11.06
CA GLY A 15 -1.81 -4.86 10.39
C GLY A 15 -2.78 -5.51 11.39
N GLY A 16 -3.27 -6.67 11.05
CA GLY A 16 -4.29 -7.35 11.82
C GLY A 16 -5.69 -6.87 11.45
N LYS A 17 -6.69 -7.46 12.07
CA LYS A 17 -8.08 -7.17 11.70
C LYS A 17 -8.86 -6.64 12.88
N ARG A 18 -9.36 -5.43 12.74
CA ARG A 18 -10.33 -4.89 13.68
C ARG A 18 -11.61 -5.72 13.63
N GLU A 19 -12.09 -6.19 14.77
CA GLU A 19 -13.35 -6.96 14.86
C GLU A 19 -14.55 -6.23 14.23
N LYS A 20 -14.51 -4.90 14.26
CA LYS A 20 -15.60 -4.03 13.80
C LYS A 20 -15.82 -4.07 12.28
N ASP A 21 -14.77 -4.01 11.48
CA ASP A 21 -14.87 -3.78 10.04
C ASP A 21 -13.90 -4.61 9.18
N ASN A 22 -13.08 -5.44 9.83
CA ASN A 22 -12.10 -6.29 9.20
C ASN A 22 -10.97 -5.56 8.46
N ASN A 23 -10.78 -4.26 8.76
CA ASN A 23 -9.66 -3.47 8.28
C ASN A 23 -8.46 -3.62 9.20
N ASP A 24 -7.28 -3.21 8.74
CA ASP A 24 -6.06 -3.17 9.55
C ASP A 24 -6.26 -2.34 10.82
N GLU A 25 -5.59 -2.76 11.89
CA GLU A 25 -5.73 -2.12 13.20
C GLU A 25 -5.19 -0.70 13.21
N ASN A 26 -3.94 -0.50 12.75
CA ASN A 26 -3.24 0.78 12.83
C ASN A 26 -2.34 1.09 11.61
N PRO A 27 -2.83 1.04 10.37
CA PRO A 27 -1.98 1.30 9.20
C PRO A 27 -1.40 2.73 9.19
N TRP A 28 -2.16 3.71 9.67
CA TRP A 28 -1.70 5.11 9.80
C TRP A 28 -0.55 5.28 10.81
N GLN A 29 -0.41 4.38 11.79
CA GLN A 29 0.70 4.42 12.72
C GLN A 29 2.00 3.99 12.04
N LEU A 30 1.94 3.02 11.11
CA LEU A 30 3.09 2.65 10.28
C LEU A 30 3.57 3.86 9.47
N VAL A 31 2.64 4.60 8.87
CA VAL A 31 2.96 5.83 8.13
C VAL A 31 3.69 6.84 9.03
N GLU A 32 3.14 7.10 10.21
CA GLU A 32 3.74 8.06 11.15
C GLU A 32 5.13 7.64 11.61
N ASP A 33 5.29 6.38 11.97
CA ASP A 33 6.57 5.84 12.45
C ASP A 33 7.62 5.86 11.31
N ALA A 34 7.23 5.49 10.09
CA ALA A 34 8.11 5.55 8.92
C ALA A 34 8.53 6.99 8.56
N LEU A 35 7.59 7.94 8.57
CA LEU A 35 7.89 9.36 8.29
C LEU A 35 8.88 9.94 9.28
N LYS A 36 8.75 9.63 10.57
CA LYS A 36 9.71 10.08 11.61
C LYS A 36 11.11 9.53 11.37
N LEU A 37 11.22 8.26 10.98
CA LEU A 37 12.51 7.61 10.79
C LEU A 37 13.22 8.05 9.51
N VAL A 38 12.48 8.39 8.46
CA VAL A 38 13.07 8.84 7.19
C VAL A 38 13.39 10.34 7.19
N GLU A 39 12.92 11.09 8.17
CA GLU A 39 12.97 12.56 8.18
C GLU A 39 14.39 13.12 7.98
N ASP A 40 15.41 12.50 8.59
CA ASP A 40 16.80 12.93 8.46
C ASP A 40 17.42 12.67 7.07
N GLN A 41 16.81 11.80 6.27
CA GLN A 41 17.25 11.51 4.91
C GLN A 41 16.67 12.51 3.89
N VAL A 42 15.60 13.21 4.23
CA VAL A 42 14.85 14.10 3.34
C VAL A 42 15.44 15.51 3.40
N THR A 43 15.80 16.08 2.26
CA THR A 43 16.32 17.44 2.17
C THR A 43 15.20 18.47 1.95
N GLU A 44 15.51 19.76 2.15
CA GLU A 44 14.58 20.85 1.82
C GLU A 44 14.26 20.91 0.32
N ASP A 45 15.22 20.58 -0.54
CA ASP A 45 15.02 20.55 -1.99
C ASP A 45 14.07 19.39 -2.38
N ASP A 46 14.18 18.23 -1.71
CA ASP A 46 13.25 17.14 -1.88
C ASP A 46 11.83 17.57 -1.49
N ILE A 47 11.68 18.19 -0.32
CA ILE A 47 10.38 18.68 0.15
C ILE A 47 9.74 19.64 -0.84
N GLN A 48 10.51 20.57 -1.40
CA GLN A 48 9.98 21.49 -2.40
C GLN A 48 9.54 20.78 -3.69
N SER A 49 10.27 19.75 -4.11
CA SER A 49 9.93 18.98 -5.31
C SER A 49 8.71 18.09 -5.13
N PHE A 50 8.36 17.70 -3.89
CA PHE A 50 7.22 16.85 -3.58
C PHE A 50 5.90 17.62 -3.33
N CYS A 51 5.95 18.93 -3.30
CA CYS A 51 4.81 19.80 -3.03
C CYS A 51 4.34 20.51 -4.31
N SER A 52 3.36 19.94 -5.02
CA SER A 52 2.83 20.57 -6.24
C SER A 52 2.17 21.93 -5.96
N ASP A 53 1.59 22.12 -4.78
CA ASP A 53 0.99 23.38 -4.33
C ASP A 53 1.95 24.28 -3.52
N GLY A 54 3.21 23.85 -3.36
CA GLY A 54 4.24 24.52 -2.56
C GLY A 54 4.02 24.44 -1.04
N LYS A 55 3.00 23.72 -0.56
CA LYS A 55 2.60 23.66 0.86
C LYS A 55 2.54 22.26 1.41
N THR A 56 1.99 21.34 0.64
CA THR A 56 1.64 19.99 1.06
C THR A 56 2.41 18.98 0.24
N ILE A 57 3.01 17.98 0.86
CA ILE A 57 3.58 16.83 0.17
C ILE A 57 2.43 16.02 -0.41
N ASP A 58 2.43 15.78 -1.71
CA ASP A 58 1.29 15.21 -2.41
C ASP A 58 1.03 13.76 -1.99
N CYS A 59 2.07 12.91 -2.01
CA CYS A 59 1.97 11.51 -1.63
C CYS A 59 3.31 10.96 -1.14
N VAL A 60 3.28 10.02 -0.22
CA VAL A 60 4.40 9.13 0.13
C VAL A 60 4.04 7.71 -0.24
N TYR A 61 4.97 6.98 -0.85
CA TYR A 61 4.83 5.55 -1.06
C TYR A 61 5.70 4.78 -0.07
N ILE A 62 5.11 3.85 0.67
CA ILE A 62 5.79 3.00 1.65
C ILE A 62 5.78 1.56 1.14
N VAL A 63 6.97 1.01 0.89
CA VAL A 63 7.12 -0.42 0.63
C VAL A 63 7.57 -1.07 1.92
N TYR A 64 6.69 -1.88 2.53
CA TYR A 64 7.04 -2.60 3.76
C TYR A 64 7.59 -4.00 3.44
N ALA A 65 8.50 -4.49 4.28
CA ALA A 65 9.15 -5.78 4.09
C ALA A 65 8.16 -6.95 4.17
N GLY A 66 8.31 -7.93 3.31
CA GLY A 66 7.52 -9.15 3.31
C GLY A 66 6.30 -9.12 2.40
N LEU A 67 5.40 -10.08 2.63
CA LEU A 67 4.14 -10.23 1.89
C LEU A 67 3.05 -9.34 2.48
N GLY A 68 2.37 -8.59 1.64
CA GLY A 68 1.13 -7.94 2.01
C GLY A 68 0.01 -8.96 2.27
N GLN A 69 -1.02 -8.58 3.04
CA GLN A 69 -2.16 -9.47 3.28
C GLN A 69 -2.90 -9.82 1.97
N ASN A 70 -2.99 -8.88 1.04
CA ASN A 70 -3.54 -9.07 -0.31
C ASN A 70 -2.69 -10.03 -1.17
N ASP A 71 -1.39 -10.14 -0.88
CA ASP A 71 -0.43 -10.99 -1.59
C ASP A 71 -0.12 -12.29 -0.84
N GLY A 72 -1.05 -12.82 -0.08
CA GLY A 72 -0.91 -14.10 0.61
C GLY A 72 -0.23 -14.03 1.97
N GLY A 73 0.01 -12.86 2.51
CA GLY A 73 0.35 -12.65 3.91
C GLY A 73 -0.78 -13.17 4.83
N ASN A 74 -0.47 -13.41 6.09
CA ASN A 74 -1.46 -13.87 7.05
C ASN A 74 -2.37 -12.72 7.53
N GLY A 75 -3.41 -13.02 8.28
CA GLY A 75 -4.38 -12.04 8.77
C GLY A 75 -3.84 -10.99 9.76
N THR A 76 -2.54 -10.98 10.02
CA THR A 76 -1.87 -9.99 10.87
C THR A 76 -0.89 -9.10 10.10
N THR A 77 -0.68 -9.38 8.82
CA THR A 77 0.11 -8.50 7.94
C THR A 77 -0.72 -7.31 7.47
N VAL A 78 -0.05 -6.28 7.01
CA VAL A 78 -0.69 -5.06 6.52
C VAL A 78 -1.29 -5.31 5.14
N TRP A 79 -2.49 -4.76 4.89
CA TRP A 79 -3.11 -4.75 3.56
C TRP A 79 -2.55 -3.58 2.74
N ALA A 80 -2.22 -3.83 1.46
CA ALA A 80 -1.89 -2.75 0.53
C ALA A 80 -3.05 -1.77 0.44
N ASN A 81 -2.77 -0.49 0.57
CA ASN A 81 -3.84 0.52 0.55
C ASN A 81 -3.32 1.93 0.25
N CYS A 82 -4.23 2.79 -0.17
CA CYS A 82 -4.03 4.23 -0.27
C CYS A 82 -5.06 4.97 0.58
N SER A 83 -4.63 5.99 1.30
CA SER A 83 -5.55 6.84 2.08
C SER A 83 -4.90 8.20 2.39
N THR A 84 -5.68 9.09 2.99
CA THR A 84 -5.14 10.33 3.56
C THR A 84 -4.39 10.06 4.85
N THR A 85 -3.34 10.83 5.11
CA THR A 85 -2.53 10.65 6.33
C THR A 85 -3.21 11.15 7.61
N GLY A 86 -4.30 11.89 7.49
CA GLY A 86 -4.96 12.52 8.65
C GLY A 86 -4.12 13.63 9.29
N GLY A 87 -3.30 14.35 8.49
CA GLY A 87 -2.48 15.47 8.96
C GLY A 87 -1.10 15.07 9.46
N LYS A 88 -0.57 13.91 9.11
CA LYS A 88 0.83 13.54 9.41
C LYS A 88 1.78 14.45 8.63
N THR A 89 2.94 14.70 9.21
CA THR A 89 3.93 15.62 8.63
C THR A 89 5.27 14.95 8.40
N LEU A 90 6.01 15.49 7.42
CA LEU A 90 7.41 15.19 7.15
C LEU A 90 8.15 16.53 7.07
N ARG A 91 9.17 16.73 7.91
CA ARG A 91 9.89 18.00 8.06
C ARG A 91 8.97 19.23 8.17
N GLY A 92 7.90 19.07 8.95
CA GLY A 92 6.91 20.15 9.20
C GLY A 92 5.95 20.45 8.05
N LYS A 93 6.02 19.72 6.94
CA LYS A 93 5.02 19.79 5.86
C LYS A 93 4.02 18.67 5.99
N GLU A 94 2.74 18.99 5.86
CA GLU A 94 1.69 17.98 5.83
C GLU A 94 1.85 17.06 4.62
N VAL A 95 1.69 15.77 4.84
CA VAL A 95 1.60 14.76 3.77
C VAL A 95 0.12 14.51 3.49
N ARG A 96 -0.32 14.69 2.25
CA ARG A 96 -1.73 14.55 1.87
C ARG A 96 -2.15 13.09 1.80
N TRP A 97 -1.45 12.32 1.00
CA TRP A 97 -1.75 10.91 0.76
C TRP A 97 -0.59 10.02 1.17
N TYR A 98 -0.91 8.85 1.65
CA TYR A 98 0.03 7.75 1.68
C TYR A 98 -0.49 6.60 0.81
N THR A 99 0.45 5.85 0.27
CA THR A 99 0.21 4.62 -0.44
C THR A 99 1.17 3.57 0.11
N MET A 100 0.74 2.34 0.28
CA MET A 100 1.61 1.29 0.79
C MET A 100 1.33 -0.07 0.17
N SER A 101 2.39 -0.87 0.01
CA SER A 101 2.30 -2.26 -0.45
C SER A 101 3.43 -3.10 0.13
N GLY A 102 3.26 -4.43 0.12
CA GLY A 102 4.32 -5.37 0.48
C GLY A 102 5.45 -5.37 -0.53
N GLU A 103 6.66 -5.68 -0.07
CA GLU A 103 7.84 -5.84 -0.91
C GLU A 103 7.76 -7.10 -1.76
N LEU A 104 7.17 -8.17 -1.24
CA LEU A 104 7.19 -9.49 -1.85
C LEU A 104 5.83 -9.88 -2.43
N SER A 105 5.89 -10.67 -3.49
CA SER A 105 4.76 -11.42 -4.03
C SER A 105 4.93 -12.91 -3.75
N PRO A 106 3.83 -13.67 -3.55
CA PRO A 106 3.89 -15.07 -3.19
C PRO A 106 4.34 -15.94 -4.37
N GLU A 107 4.78 -17.15 -4.02
CA GLU A 107 4.91 -18.23 -5.00
C GLU A 107 3.52 -18.60 -5.54
N ILE A 108 3.39 -18.71 -6.86
CA ILE A 108 2.17 -19.19 -7.51
C ILE A 108 2.44 -20.58 -8.10
N LYS A 109 1.55 -21.53 -7.81
CA LYS A 109 1.58 -22.90 -8.33
C LYS A 109 0.36 -23.18 -9.20
N ASP A 110 0.55 -24.03 -10.21
CA ASP A 110 -0.55 -24.57 -10.99
C ASP A 110 -1.37 -25.63 -10.20
N GLU A 111 -2.41 -26.15 -10.81
CA GLU A 111 -3.29 -27.18 -10.24
C GLU A 111 -2.56 -28.52 -9.93
N HIS A 112 -1.37 -28.71 -10.47
CA HIS A 112 -0.52 -29.89 -10.25
C HIS A 112 0.57 -29.63 -9.21
N GLY A 113 0.62 -28.42 -8.62
CA GLY A 113 1.61 -28.03 -7.63
C GLY A 113 2.95 -27.60 -8.21
N THR A 114 3.04 -27.41 -9.54
CA THR A 114 4.26 -26.91 -10.20
C THR A 114 4.33 -25.39 -10.04
N THR A 115 5.47 -24.89 -9.59
CA THR A 115 5.69 -23.45 -9.47
C THR A 115 5.70 -22.80 -10.85
N ILE A 116 4.71 -21.96 -11.13
CA ILE A 116 4.62 -21.15 -12.36
C ILE A 116 5.18 -19.74 -12.16
N LYS A 117 5.20 -19.26 -10.93
CA LYS A 117 5.87 -18.02 -10.52
C LYS A 117 6.53 -18.26 -9.16
N PRO A 118 7.86 -18.11 -9.02
CA PRO A 118 8.50 -18.18 -7.72
C PRO A 118 8.13 -16.97 -6.85
N GLU A 119 8.25 -17.13 -5.53
CA GLU A 119 8.24 -15.98 -4.63
C GLU A 119 9.34 -14.98 -5.06
N GLY A 120 9.04 -13.71 -5.00
CA GLY A 120 9.95 -12.67 -5.44
C GLY A 120 9.50 -11.27 -5.07
N VAL A 121 10.14 -10.27 -5.63
CA VAL A 121 9.74 -8.88 -5.47
C VAL A 121 8.35 -8.67 -6.06
N ASN A 122 7.52 -7.92 -5.36
CA ASN A 122 6.17 -7.62 -5.80
C ASN A 122 6.17 -6.93 -7.16
N GLY A 123 5.20 -7.27 -7.99
CA GLY A 123 5.04 -6.70 -9.33
C GLY A 123 4.60 -5.25 -9.29
N LEU A 124 4.68 -4.59 -10.44
CA LEU A 124 4.26 -3.20 -10.57
C LEU A 124 2.74 -3.02 -10.46
N GLY A 125 1.95 -4.08 -10.62
CA GLY A 125 0.50 -4.02 -10.64
C GLY A 125 -0.08 -3.42 -9.37
N VAL A 126 0.18 -4.02 -8.21
CA VAL A 126 -0.30 -3.51 -6.90
C VAL A 126 0.24 -2.10 -6.63
N ILE A 127 1.54 -1.86 -6.94
CA ILE A 127 2.14 -0.53 -6.78
C ILE A 127 1.39 0.52 -7.61
N CYS A 128 1.11 0.23 -8.88
CA CYS A 128 0.41 1.15 -9.76
C CYS A 128 -1.05 1.31 -9.37
N HIS A 129 -1.74 0.25 -8.94
CA HIS A 129 -3.12 0.30 -8.46
C HIS A 129 -3.24 1.27 -7.29
N GLU A 130 -2.51 1.00 -6.21
CA GLU A 130 -2.57 1.81 -5.00
C GLU A 130 -2.12 3.27 -5.24
N PHE A 131 -1.08 3.46 -6.06
CA PHE A 131 -0.64 4.82 -6.41
C PHE A 131 -1.70 5.57 -7.23
N SER A 132 -2.44 4.88 -8.09
CA SER A 132 -3.49 5.47 -8.91
C SER A 132 -4.65 6.04 -8.08
N HIS A 133 -4.90 5.49 -6.88
CA HIS A 133 -5.84 6.08 -5.94
C HIS A 133 -5.41 7.48 -5.50
N SER A 134 -4.12 7.72 -5.29
CA SER A 134 -3.61 9.06 -4.96
C SER A 134 -3.80 10.08 -6.09
N LEU A 135 -3.96 9.60 -7.33
CA LEU A 135 -4.29 10.40 -8.51
C LEU A 135 -5.82 10.59 -8.70
N GLY A 136 -6.63 9.99 -7.83
CA GLY A 136 -8.09 10.13 -7.83
C GLY A 136 -8.84 9.04 -8.58
N LEU A 137 -8.19 7.95 -9.01
CA LEU A 137 -8.88 6.83 -9.63
C LEU A 137 -9.55 5.95 -8.56
N PRO A 138 -10.85 5.63 -8.69
CA PRO A 138 -11.54 4.72 -7.76
C PRO A 138 -11.29 3.26 -8.15
N ASP A 139 -11.58 2.34 -7.21
CA ASP A 139 -11.75 0.93 -7.54
C ASP A 139 -12.84 0.75 -8.58
N MET A 140 -12.60 -0.13 -9.56
CA MET A 140 -13.58 -0.50 -10.59
C MET A 140 -14.31 -1.79 -10.24
N TYR A 141 -14.00 -2.41 -9.10
CA TYR A 141 -14.76 -3.52 -8.51
C TYR A 141 -15.67 -3.02 -7.38
N PRO A 142 -16.74 -3.75 -7.05
CA PRO A 142 -17.64 -3.38 -5.97
C PRO A 142 -16.99 -3.46 -4.60
N THR A 143 -16.82 -2.33 -3.93
CA THR A 143 -16.22 -2.25 -2.58
C THR A 143 -17.24 -2.43 -1.45
N ALA A 144 -18.56 -2.36 -1.74
CA ALA A 144 -19.61 -2.56 -0.75
C ALA A 144 -19.89 -4.05 -0.52
N LYS A 145 -19.93 -4.49 0.75
CA LYS A 145 -20.21 -5.90 1.12
C LYS A 145 -21.48 -6.50 0.50
N SER A 146 -22.48 -5.67 0.18
CA SER A 146 -23.72 -6.09 -0.48
C SER A 146 -23.57 -6.33 -1.99
N ALA A 147 -22.49 -5.90 -2.59
CA ALA A 147 -22.25 -5.94 -4.03
C ALA A 147 -21.31 -7.08 -4.47
N TYR A 148 -20.80 -7.89 -3.53
CA TYR A 148 -19.91 -9.05 -3.80
C TYR A 148 -20.56 -10.17 -4.64
N LEU A 149 -21.74 -9.95 -5.15
CA LEU A 149 -22.41 -10.87 -6.05
C LEU A 149 -21.98 -10.60 -7.50
N ASN A 150 -20.83 -11.11 -7.88
CA ASN A 150 -20.43 -11.36 -9.28
C ASN A 150 -20.32 -10.16 -10.21
N ASN A 151 -19.81 -9.00 -9.76
CA ASN A 151 -19.59 -7.87 -10.66
C ASN A 151 -18.19 -7.30 -10.52
N GLN A 152 -17.21 -8.05 -10.94
CA GLN A 152 -15.96 -7.47 -11.44
C GLN A 152 -16.23 -7.11 -12.90
N GLU A 153 -16.60 -5.86 -13.17
CA GLU A 153 -17.05 -5.46 -14.51
C GLU A 153 -15.92 -5.44 -15.52
N MET A 154 -14.71 -5.14 -15.07
CA MET A 154 -13.51 -5.03 -15.90
C MET A 154 -12.54 -6.20 -15.70
N GLU A 155 -12.66 -6.95 -14.59
CA GLU A 155 -11.82 -8.11 -14.27
C GLU A 155 -10.32 -7.80 -14.44
N TYR A 156 -9.61 -8.65 -15.17
CA TYR A 156 -8.15 -8.51 -15.41
C TYR A 156 -7.78 -7.50 -16.51
N TRP A 157 -8.75 -6.79 -17.08
CA TRP A 157 -8.51 -5.80 -18.13
C TRP A 157 -8.27 -4.39 -17.61
N ASP A 158 -8.52 -4.15 -16.35
CA ASP A 158 -8.35 -2.84 -15.73
C ASP A 158 -7.44 -2.94 -14.49
N LEU A 159 -6.49 -2.00 -14.39
CA LEU A 159 -5.59 -1.92 -13.25
C LEU A 159 -6.32 -1.68 -11.93
N MET A 160 -7.44 -0.91 -11.98
CA MET A 160 -8.26 -0.59 -10.80
C MET A 160 -9.29 -1.68 -10.47
N ASP A 161 -9.19 -2.85 -11.11
CA ASP A 161 -9.90 -4.09 -10.83
C ASP A 161 -8.87 -5.23 -10.70
N GLY A 162 -9.16 -6.45 -11.07
CA GLY A 162 -8.26 -7.60 -10.98
C GLY A 162 -6.98 -7.53 -11.81
N GLY A 163 -6.83 -6.52 -12.70
CA GLY A 163 -5.66 -6.33 -13.56
C GLY A 163 -4.34 -6.09 -12.80
N GLU A 164 -4.40 -5.65 -11.56
CA GLU A 164 -3.23 -5.49 -10.69
C GLU A 164 -2.48 -6.81 -10.42
N TYR A 165 -3.17 -7.95 -10.52
CA TYR A 165 -2.62 -9.29 -10.31
C TYR A 165 -2.15 -9.98 -11.60
N THR A 166 -2.28 -9.32 -12.75
CA THR A 166 -1.76 -9.86 -14.03
C THR A 166 -0.28 -9.53 -14.17
N HIS A 167 0.54 -10.53 -14.13
CA HIS A 167 2.02 -10.44 -14.21
C HIS A 167 2.56 -10.76 -15.60
#